data_3e7bfbb17d19f9f87f5c22e893ef04d6
#
_entry.id   3e7bfbb17d19f9f87f5c22e893ef04d6
#
_cell.length_a   1.000
_cell.length_b   1.000
_cell.length_c   1.000
_cell.angle_alpha   90.00
_cell.angle_beta   90.00
_cell.angle_gamma   90.00
#
_symmetry.space_group_name_H-M   'P 1'
#
loop_
_entity.id
_entity.type
_entity.pdbx_description
1 polymer ?
#
loop_
_entity_poly.entity_id
_entity_poly.type
_entity_poly.pdbx_seq_one_letter_code
_entity_poly.pdbx_strand_id
1 'polypeptide(L)'
;MAIDLWNEDGSFGGIGPEFEPDWLFTDRQKALQADLIELSRTTLRPNAIESDEGYIFPRKNFEALAELGVLSLNVPQSLGGMGENHVATAMVVETIARYGCPSTAMCFVMHSAAVAAGMLRHHDNAAIQDLMTRLDKECLVGTLSLSDPATGSHVWFLLSSSAERDGEGYKLSKKASWTTSGGYADWYIAQTTSPDYGGNYADFSTWLVMSDEVTANPGSWDGMGLRGNQSGPIEITDIKVAAERLVGPVGDGATSNDEATDPFFLFGTAACWNGIALGMIDIA
;
A
#
# COMPACT_ATOMS: atom_id res chain seq x y z
N MET A 1 -7.66 26.64 -20.37
CA MET A 1 -8.23 26.29 -21.68
C MET A 1 -9.11 25.08 -21.46
N ALA A 2 -10.41 25.13 -21.78
CA ALA A 2 -11.24 23.92 -21.72
C ALA A 2 -10.79 23.00 -22.84
N ILE A 3 -10.43 21.76 -22.50
CA ILE A 3 -10.12 20.74 -23.51
C ILE A 3 -11.46 20.30 -24.09
N ASP A 4 -11.65 20.51 -25.39
CA ASP A 4 -12.81 19.96 -26.09
C ASP A 4 -12.54 18.46 -26.30
N LEU A 5 -13.29 17.65 -25.58
CA LEU A 5 -13.15 16.18 -25.59
C LEU A 5 -13.96 15.53 -26.72
N TRP A 6 -14.66 16.36 -27.55
CA TRP A 6 -15.51 15.86 -28.60
C TRP A 6 -14.96 16.29 -29.98
N ASN A 7 -14.93 15.35 -30.89
CA ASN A 7 -14.60 15.64 -32.31
C ASN A 7 -15.72 16.39 -33.00
N GLU A 8 -15.44 17.04 -34.11
CA GLU A 8 -16.44 17.78 -34.93
C GLU A 8 -17.59 16.88 -35.44
N ASP A 9 -17.37 15.58 -35.54
CA ASP A 9 -18.38 14.58 -35.95
C ASP A 9 -19.22 14.09 -34.75
N GLY A 10 -19.01 14.64 -33.55
CA GLY A 10 -19.71 14.26 -32.32
C GLY A 10 -19.20 12.98 -31.65
N SER A 11 -18.12 12.36 -32.16
CA SER A 11 -17.46 11.26 -31.50
C SER A 11 -16.61 11.76 -30.33
N PHE A 12 -16.47 10.92 -29.27
CA PHE A 12 -15.60 11.24 -28.15
C PHE A 12 -14.14 11.06 -28.58
N GLY A 13 -13.40 12.17 -28.69
CA GLY A 13 -11.98 12.17 -29.04
C GLY A 13 -11.09 11.56 -27.95
N GLY A 14 -11.63 11.51 -26.73
CA GLY A 14 -10.96 10.90 -25.58
C GLY A 14 -9.76 11.69 -25.08
N ILE A 15 -9.27 11.25 -23.94
CA ILE A 15 -7.91 11.53 -23.50
C ILE A 15 -7.08 10.38 -24.07
N GLY A 16 -6.57 10.58 -25.29
CA GLY A 16 -5.80 9.54 -25.96
C GLY A 16 -4.48 9.24 -25.25
N PRO A 17 -3.74 8.24 -25.71
CA PRO A 17 -2.42 7.91 -25.19
C PRO A 17 -1.41 9.07 -25.33
N GLU A 18 -1.75 10.09 -26.13
CA GLU A 18 -0.95 11.29 -26.35
C GLU A 18 -1.27 12.42 -25.33
N PHE A 19 -2.26 12.22 -24.43
CA PHE A 19 -2.52 13.19 -23.37
C PHE A 19 -1.38 13.15 -22.37
N GLU A 20 -0.49 14.12 -22.48
CA GLU A 20 0.55 14.34 -21.49
C GLU A 20 0.09 15.41 -20.50
N PRO A 21 -0.12 15.06 -19.23
CA PRO A 21 -0.50 16.03 -18.20
C PRO A 21 0.74 16.83 -17.75
N ASP A 22 1.41 17.48 -18.71
CA ASP A 22 2.65 18.24 -18.49
C ASP A 22 2.53 19.29 -17.38
N TRP A 23 1.33 19.78 -17.16
CA TRP A 23 1.01 20.75 -16.12
C TRP A 23 0.87 20.12 -14.72
N LEU A 24 0.70 18.80 -14.63
CA LEU A 24 0.45 18.08 -13.36
C LEU A 24 1.75 17.61 -12.72
N PHE A 25 2.74 17.20 -13.52
CA PHE A 25 3.98 16.61 -13.03
C PHE A 25 5.15 17.60 -13.05
N THR A 26 5.95 17.57 -12.01
CA THR A 26 7.26 18.24 -11.97
C THR A 26 8.25 17.52 -12.89
N ASP A 27 9.34 18.21 -13.30
CA ASP A 27 10.39 17.60 -14.12
C ASP A 27 11.02 16.35 -13.44
N ARG A 28 11.13 16.36 -12.11
CA ARG A 28 11.59 15.21 -11.35
C ARG A 28 10.62 14.03 -11.44
N GLN A 29 9.32 14.28 -11.33
CA GLN A 29 8.30 13.24 -11.46
C GLN A 29 8.23 12.68 -12.89
N LYS A 30 8.40 13.52 -13.91
CA LYS A 30 8.50 13.07 -15.30
C LYS A 30 9.73 12.18 -15.54
N ALA A 31 10.88 12.56 -14.98
CA ALA A 31 12.09 11.74 -15.05
C ALA A 31 11.88 10.39 -14.36
N LEU A 32 11.33 10.39 -13.16
CA LEU A 32 11.00 9.16 -12.44
C LEU A 32 10.01 8.28 -13.23
N GLN A 33 9.01 8.89 -13.86
CA GLN A 33 8.05 8.16 -14.70
C GLN A 33 8.73 7.49 -15.90
N ALA A 34 9.65 8.19 -16.55
CA ALA A 34 10.41 7.64 -17.67
C ALA A 34 11.25 6.42 -17.27
N ASP A 35 11.99 6.53 -16.15
CA ASP A 35 12.77 5.42 -15.60
C ASP A 35 11.88 4.25 -15.21
N LEU A 36 10.72 4.54 -14.63
CA LEU A 36 9.77 3.53 -14.20
C LEU A 36 9.08 2.83 -15.37
N ILE A 37 8.80 3.54 -16.48
CA ILE A 37 8.29 2.92 -17.73
C ILE A 37 9.30 1.92 -18.28
N GLU A 38 10.58 2.30 -18.34
CA GLU A 38 11.64 1.40 -18.79
C GLU A 38 11.77 0.18 -17.87
N LEU A 39 11.85 0.38 -16.55
CA LEU A 39 11.88 -0.70 -15.57
C LEU A 39 10.66 -1.62 -15.69
N SER A 40 9.48 -1.02 -15.86
CA SER A 40 8.22 -1.77 -15.99
C SER A 40 8.23 -2.68 -17.22
N ARG A 41 8.69 -2.18 -18.35
CA ARG A 41 8.72 -2.95 -19.61
C ARG A 41 9.79 -4.04 -19.61
N THR A 42 10.96 -3.75 -19.05
CA THR A 42 12.13 -4.64 -19.14
C THR A 42 12.20 -5.65 -18.01
N THR A 43 11.66 -5.32 -16.83
CA THR A 43 11.78 -6.15 -15.62
C THR A 43 10.43 -6.58 -15.06
N LEU A 44 9.50 -5.63 -14.81
CA LEU A 44 8.27 -5.97 -14.09
C LEU A 44 7.30 -6.78 -14.97
N ARG A 45 7.17 -6.42 -16.24
CA ARG A 45 6.26 -7.10 -17.18
C ARG A 45 6.65 -8.54 -17.50
N PRO A 46 7.91 -8.88 -17.72
CA PRO A 46 8.32 -10.29 -17.88
C PRO A 46 7.93 -11.19 -16.71
N ASN A 47 7.91 -10.65 -15.48
CA ASN A 47 7.52 -11.38 -14.27
C ASN A 47 6.00 -11.44 -14.06
N ALA A 48 5.19 -10.66 -14.81
CA ALA A 48 3.75 -10.55 -14.56
C ALA A 48 3.01 -11.88 -14.84
N ILE A 49 3.38 -12.59 -15.90
CA ILE A 49 2.78 -13.88 -16.27
C ILE A 49 3.08 -14.94 -15.20
N GLU A 50 4.35 -15.05 -14.80
CA GLU A 50 4.76 -15.99 -13.73
C GLU A 50 4.03 -15.68 -12.42
N SER A 51 3.91 -14.40 -12.08
CA SER A 51 3.22 -13.95 -10.87
C SER A 51 1.72 -14.27 -10.92
N ASP A 52 1.06 -14.06 -12.05
CA ASP A 52 -0.38 -14.29 -12.17
C ASP A 52 -0.72 -15.78 -12.30
N GLU A 53 -0.12 -16.51 -13.25
CA GLU A 53 -0.41 -17.93 -13.48
C GLU A 53 0.06 -18.82 -12.34
N GLY A 54 1.20 -18.47 -11.72
CA GLY A 54 1.78 -19.23 -10.61
C GLY A 54 1.26 -18.84 -9.24
N TYR A 55 0.42 -17.80 -9.11
CA TYR A 55 0.02 -17.21 -7.81
C TYR A 55 1.26 -16.85 -6.98
N ILE A 56 2.30 -16.29 -7.62
CA ILE A 56 3.57 -15.99 -6.97
C ILE A 56 3.64 -14.51 -6.61
N PHE A 57 3.93 -14.22 -5.34
CA PHE A 57 4.19 -12.85 -4.89
C PHE A 57 5.39 -12.27 -5.65
N PRO A 58 5.28 -11.07 -6.24
CA PRO A 58 6.27 -10.53 -7.15
C PRO A 58 7.47 -9.89 -6.42
N ARG A 59 8.18 -10.64 -5.56
CA ARG A 59 9.30 -10.14 -4.75
C ARG A 59 10.39 -9.50 -5.59
N LYS A 60 10.76 -10.13 -6.71
CA LYS A 60 11.79 -9.61 -7.64
C LYS A 60 11.43 -8.22 -8.19
N ASN A 61 10.13 -7.94 -8.35
CA ASN A 61 9.69 -6.63 -8.80
C ASN A 61 9.89 -5.58 -7.70
N PHE A 62 9.68 -5.95 -6.44
CA PHE A 62 9.96 -5.05 -5.31
C PHE A 62 11.45 -4.80 -5.13
N GLU A 63 12.31 -5.79 -5.36
CA GLU A 63 13.75 -5.62 -5.36
C GLU A 63 14.19 -4.59 -6.41
N ALA A 64 13.65 -4.69 -7.64
CA ALA A 64 13.93 -3.71 -8.69
C ALA A 64 13.36 -2.31 -8.38
N LEU A 65 12.18 -2.21 -7.75
CA LEU A 65 11.61 -0.95 -7.29
C LEU A 65 12.43 -0.32 -6.15
N ALA A 66 12.98 -1.14 -5.24
CA ALA A 66 13.86 -0.70 -4.17
C ALA A 66 15.18 -0.14 -4.71
N GLU A 67 15.79 -0.77 -5.73
CA GLU A 67 16.98 -0.26 -6.42
C GLU A 67 16.74 1.12 -7.04
N LEU A 68 15.52 1.40 -7.51
CA LEU A 68 15.11 2.72 -8.02
C LEU A 68 14.76 3.71 -6.88
N GLY A 69 14.72 3.27 -5.62
CA GLY A 69 14.37 4.10 -4.46
C GLY A 69 12.87 4.36 -4.28
N VAL A 70 12.02 3.57 -4.94
CA VAL A 70 10.57 3.85 -5.01
C VAL A 70 9.83 3.36 -3.76
N LEU A 71 10.38 2.44 -2.96
CA LEU A 71 9.72 2.02 -1.71
C LEU A 71 9.68 3.15 -0.68
N SER A 72 10.62 4.08 -0.71
CA SER A 72 10.62 5.27 0.12
C SER A 72 10.08 6.53 -0.59
N LEU A 73 9.24 6.36 -1.64
CA LEU A 73 8.70 7.46 -2.45
C LEU A 73 8.11 8.60 -1.60
N ASN A 74 7.29 8.27 -0.61
CA ASN A 74 6.59 9.24 0.24
C ASN A 74 7.34 9.56 1.54
N VAL A 75 8.47 8.92 1.80
CA VAL A 75 9.30 9.19 2.97
C VAL A 75 10.04 10.52 2.78
N PRO A 76 10.09 11.43 3.79
CA PRO A 76 10.82 12.67 3.68
C PRO A 76 12.28 12.50 3.34
N GLN A 77 12.85 13.47 2.62
CA GLN A 77 14.28 13.47 2.28
C GLN A 77 15.19 13.48 3.52
N SER A 78 14.73 14.06 4.63
CA SER A 78 15.45 14.03 5.91
C SER A 78 15.62 12.62 6.50
N LEU A 79 14.78 11.67 6.08
CA LEU A 79 14.86 10.25 6.43
C LEU A 79 15.37 9.39 5.26
N GLY A 80 15.91 10.03 4.21
CA GLY A 80 16.53 9.35 3.08
C GLY A 80 15.57 8.94 1.96
N GLY A 81 14.29 9.32 2.03
CA GLY A 81 13.30 9.04 0.99
C GLY A 81 13.26 10.09 -0.12
N MET A 82 12.34 9.91 -1.06
CA MET A 82 12.17 10.85 -2.18
C MET A 82 11.40 12.12 -1.78
N GLY A 83 10.55 12.07 -0.74
CA GLY A 83 9.72 13.20 -0.29
C GLY A 83 8.61 13.56 -1.26
N GLU A 84 8.15 12.61 -2.08
CA GLU A 84 7.09 12.81 -3.06
C GLU A 84 5.68 12.72 -2.42
N ASN A 85 4.71 13.27 -3.11
CA ASN A 85 3.32 13.35 -2.65
C ASN A 85 2.43 12.25 -3.25
N HIS A 86 1.14 12.25 -2.90
CA HIS A 86 0.14 11.30 -3.39
C HIS A 86 -0.07 11.34 -4.91
N VAL A 87 0.20 12.46 -5.59
CA VAL A 87 0.14 12.56 -7.06
C VAL A 87 1.23 11.70 -7.69
N ALA A 88 2.45 11.75 -7.14
CA ALA A 88 3.55 10.90 -7.58
C ALA A 88 3.24 9.41 -7.29
N THR A 89 2.59 9.10 -6.16
CA THR A 89 2.15 7.73 -5.87
C THR A 89 1.17 7.23 -6.92
N ALA A 90 0.17 8.02 -7.28
CA ALA A 90 -0.79 7.66 -8.33
C ALA A 90 -0.09 7.43 -9.68
N MET A 91 0.83 8.31 -10.06
CA MET A 91 1.64 8.18 -11.27
C MET A 91 2.47 6.89 -11.27
N VAL A 92 3.14 6.57 -10.17
CA VAL A 92 3.94 5.34 -10.01
C VAL A 92 3.06 4.10 -10.15
N VAL A 93 1.93 4.06 -9.43
CA VAL A 93 0.99 2.93 -9.46
C VAL A 93 0.41 2.72 -10.86
N GLU A 94 -0.07 3.79 -11.52
CA GLU A 94 -0.61 3.71 -12.88
C GLU A 94 0.45 3.21 -13.87
N THR A 95 1.67 3.73 -13.77
CA THR A 95 2.80 3.32 -14.63
C THR A 95 3.13 1.84 -14.48
N ILE A 96 3.24 1.34 -13.23
CA ILE A 96 3.49 -0.09 -12.96
C ILE A 96 2.35 -0.96 -13.49
N ALA A 97 1.10 -0.54 -13.27
CA ALA A 97 -0.07 -1.30 -13.71
C ALA A 97 -0.18 -1.36 -15.24
N ARG A 98 0.09 -0.23 -15.94
CA ARG A 98 0.00 -0.11 -17.39
C ARG A 98 1.10 -0.84 -18.12
N TYR A 99 2.35 -0.61 -17.74
CA TYR A 99 3.52 -1.08 -18.48
C TYR A 99 4.17 -2.32 -17.88
N GLY A 100 3.87 -2.64 -16.64
CA GLY A 100 4.53 -3.69 -15.87
C GLY A 100 3.60 -4.80 -15.39
N CYS A 101 3.46 -4.93 -14.08
CA CYS A 101 2.75 -6.01 -13.40
C CYS A 101 1.63 -5.45 -12.50
N PRO A 102 0.35 -5.67 -12.84
CA PRO A 102 -0.79 -5.21 -12.04
C PRO A 102 -0.78 -5.71 -10.59
N SER A 103 -0.35 -6.95 -10.33
CA SER A 103 -0.21 -7.47 -8.97
C SER A 103 0.82 -6.68 -8.17
N THR A 104 1.96 -6.33 -8.77
CA THR A 104 2.96 -5.45 -8.15
C THR A 104 2.39 -4.07 -7.86
N ALA A 105 1.64 -3.49 -8.80
CA ALA A 105 1.00 -2.18 -8.60
C ALA A 105 0.06 -2.19 -7.40
N MET A 106 -0.79 -3.20 -7.26
CA MET A 106 -1.72 -3.32 -6.13
C MET A 106 -0.98 -3.53 -4.79
N CYS A 107 0.07 -4.35 -4.76
CA CYS A 107 0.90 -4.49 -3.57
C CYS A 107 1.59 -3.17 -3.20
N PHE A 108 2.04 -2.41 -4.20
CA PHE A 108 2.65 -1.09 -3.98
C PHE A 108 1.65 -0.05 -3.47
N VAL A 109 0.36 -0.12 -3.86
CA VAL A 109 -0.71 0.70 -3.25
C VAL A 109 -0.76 0.47 -1.75
N MET A 110 -0.79 -0.79 -1.30
CA MET A 110 -0.85 -1.12 0.12
C MET A 110 0.42 -0.71 0.86
N HIS A 111 1.57 -0.87 0.24
CA HIS A 111 2.84 -0.40 0.77
C HIS A 111 2.84 1.12 0.97
N SER A 112 2.45 1.89 -0.05
CA SER A 112 2.40 3.36 0.02
C SER A 112 1.41 3.86 1.08
N ALA A 113 0.25 3.22 1.21
CA ALA A 113 -0.72 3.58 2.24
C ALA A 113 -0.22 3.22 3.65
N ALA A 114 0.50 2.11 3.82
CA ALA A 114 1.16 1.76 5.08
C ALA A 114 2.27 2.76 5.44
N VAL A 115 3.09 3.17 4.45
CA VAL A 115 4.10 4.23 4.63
C VAL A 115 3.43 5.54 5.05
N ALA A 116 2.35 5.96 4.38
CA ALA A 116 1.63 7.18 4.70
C ALA A 116 1.06 7.16 6.12
N ALA A 117 0.45 6.05 6.56
CA ALA A 117 -0.05 5.89 7.92
C ALA A 117 1.08 5.99 8.96
N GLY A 118 2.22 5.35 8.72
CA GLY A 118 3.41 5.46 9.56
C GLY A 118 3.95 6.89 9.60
N MET A 119 4.04 7.54 8.45
CA MET A 119 4.58 8.90 8.33
C MET A 119 3.70 9.97 8.95
N LEU A 120 2.39 9.77 9.04
CA LEU A 120 1.47 10.70 9.70
C LEU A 120 1.86 10.97 11.18
N ARG A 121 2.46 9.99 11.85
CA ARG A 121 2.82 10.06 13.28
C ARG A 121 4.31 9.79 13.55
N HIS A 122 5.18 10.00 12.55
CA HIS A 122 6.59 9.62 12.66
C HIS A 122 7.43 10.51 13.59
N HIS A 123 7.05 11.79 13.77
CA HIS A 123 7.91 12.78 14.45
C HIS A 123 8.36 12.35 15.85
N ASP A 124 7.50 11.70 16.60
CA ASP A 124 7.77 11.24 17.97
C ASP A 124 7.90 9.72 18.06
N ASN A 125 8.12 9.03 16.93
CA ASN A 125 8.18 7.56 16.89
C ASN A 125 9.49 7.07 16.25
N ALA A 126 10.46 6.73 17.08
CA ALA A 126 11.77 6.28 16.63
C ALA A 126 11.73 4.94 15.88
N ALA A 127 10.80 4.03 16.20
CA ALA A 127 10.67 2.75 15.52
C ALA A 127 10.19 2.95 14.07
N ILE A 128 9.24 3.85 13.85
CA ILE A 128 8.79 4.23 12.51
C ILE A 128 9.91 4.92 11.74
N GLN A 129 10.62 5.88 12.34
CA GLN A 129 11.73 6.58 11.67
C GLN A 129 12.82 5.61 11.23
N ASP A 130 13.24 4.70 12.11
CA ASP A 130 14.24 3.68 11.78
C ASP A 130 13.78 2.81 10.61
N LEU A 131 12.56 2.28 10.67
CA LEU A 131 11.99 1.48 9.58
C LEU A 131 12.01 2.23 8.25
N MET A 132 11.55 3.49 8.23
CA MET A 132 11.47 4.31 7.00
C MET A 132 12.85 4.54 6.36
N THR A 133 13.92 4.64 7.14
CA THR A 133 15.29 4.80 6.60
C THR A 133 15.86 3.57 5.92
N ARG A 134 15.20 2.41 6.07
CA ARG A 134 15.67 1.10 5.59
C ARG A 134 14.87 0.53 4.43
N LEU A 135 13.72 1.12 4.08
CA LEU A 135 12.77 0.56 3.10
C LEU A 135 13.44 0.10 1.80
N ASP A 136 14.19 1.00 1.13
CA ASP A 136 14.86 0.66 -0.13
C ASP A 136 16.13 -0.18 0.10
N LYS A 137 16.89 0.13 1.14
CA LYS A 137 18.19 -0.52 1.39
C LYS A 137 18.05 -2.02 1.67
N GLU A 138 16.97 -2.41 2.35
CA GLU A 138 16.68 -3.79 2.77
C GLU A 138 15.49 -4.38 2.00
N CYS A 139 14.92 -3.64 1.06
CA CYS A 139 13.73 -4.00 0.30
C CYS A 139 12.56 -4.39 1.23
N LEU A 140 12.22 -3.54 2.20
CA LEU A 140 11.18 -3.82 3.20
C LEU A 140 9.80 -3.44 2.66
N VAL A 141 9.03 -4.43 2.26
CA VAL A 141 7.66 -4.25 1.75
C VAL A 141 6.68 -4.18 2.90
N GLY A 142 5.95 -3.07 3.01
CA GLY A 142 4.88 -2.90 3.98
C GLY A 142 3.51 -3.24 3.42
N THR A 143 2.54 -3.43 4.33
CA THR A 143 1.14 -3.58 3.96
C THR A 143 0.19 -3.12 5.06
N LEU A 144 -1.10 -3.04 4.72
CA LEU A 144 -2.17 -2.73 5.65
C LEU A 144 -2.91 -3.99 6.10
N SER A 145 -3.24 -4.08 7.38
CA SER A 145 -4.12 -5.10 7.96
C SER A 145 -5.26 -4.43 8.73
N LEU A 146 -6.29 -4.01 8.02
CA LEU A 146 -7.41 -3.24 8.55
C LEU A 146 -8.69 -4.08 8.69
N SER A 147 -8.98 -4.95 7.72
CA SER A 147 -10.23 -5.73 7.65
C SER A 147 -10.47 -6.58 8.89
N ASP A 148 -11.75 -6.80 9.21
CA ASP A 148 -12.20 -7.60 10.35
C ASP A 148 -13.29 -8.58 9.92
N PRO A 149 -13.10 -9.91 10.08
CA PRO A 149 -14.06 -10.91 9.62
C PRO A 149 -15.40 -10.88 10.36
N ALA A 150 -15.42 -10.45 11.63
CA ALA A 150 -16.66 -10.41 12.42
C ALA A 150 -17.62 -9.30 11.97
N THR A 151 -17.11 -8.29 11.26
CA THR A 151 -17.90 -7.15 10.79
C THR A 151 -18.00 -7.06 9.27
N GLY A 152 -17.71 -8.16 8.55
CA GLY A 152 -17.73 -8.16 7.09
C GLY A 152 -16.66 -7.27 6.46
N SER A 153 -15.51 -7.19 7.10
CA SER A 153 -14.37 -6.35 6.71
C SER A 153 -14.59 -4.84 6.90
N HIS A 154 -15.49 -4.46 7.80
CA HIS A 154 -15.73 -3.06 8.14
C HIS A 154 -14.54 -2.47 8.91
N VAL A 155 -13.87 -1.49 8.30
CA VAL A 155 -12.59 -0.95 8.84
C VAL A 155 -12.74 0.02 10.02
N TRP A 156 -13.96 0.50 10.28
CA TRP A 156 -14.26 1.43 11.39
C TRP A 156 -14.83 0.73 12.63
N PHE A 157 -15.06 -0.58 12.55
CA PHE A 157 -15.66 -1.35 13.62
C PHE A 157 -15.04 -2.74 13.70
N LEU A 158 -14.04 -2.87 14.55
CA LEU A 158 -13.19 -4.05 14.66
C LEU A 158 -13.63 -4.89 15.86
N LEU A 159 -14.11 -6.11 15.65
CA LEU A 159 -14.59 -7.01 16.70
C LEU A 159 -13.77 -8.32 16.82
N SER A 160 -12.99 -8.66 15.79
CA SER A 160 -12.10 -9.84 15.79
C SER A 160 -10.66 -9.47 16.14
N SER A 161 -10.47 -8.34 16.84
CA SER A 161 -9.16 -7.83 17.18
C SER A 161 -9.20 -7.13 18.53
N SER A 162 -8.09 -7.15 19.26
CA SER A 162 -7.96 -6.49 20.54
C SER A 162 -6.55 -6.00 20.81
N ALA A 163 -6.45 -4.93 21.59
CA ALA A 163 -5.24 -4.55 22.27
C ALA A 163 -5.49 -4.51 23.78
N GLU A 164 -4.57 -5.01 24.57
CA GLU A 164 -4.60 -4.97 26.02
C GLU A 164 -3.31 -4.33 26.53
N ARG A 165 -3.38 -3.59 27.66
CA ARG A 165 -2.15 -3.10 28.30
C ARG A 165 -1.40 -4.26 28.93
N ASP A 166 -0.08 -4.36 28.71
CA ASP A 166 0.79 -5.38 29.30
C ASP A 166 2.08 -4.74 29.84
N GLY A 167 2.07 -4.36 31.09
CA GLY A 167 3.15 -3.60 31.71
C GLY A 167 3.32 -2.21 31.06
N GLU A 168 4.52 -1.94 30.52
CA GLU A 168 4.82 -0.70 29.78
C GLU A 168 4.49 -0.79 28.28
N GLY A 169 4.02 -1.95 27.81
CA GLY A 169 3.68 -2.19 26.42
C GLY A 169 2.24 -2.66 26.25
N TYR A 170 2.03 -3.45 25.20
CA TYR A 170 0.71 -3.95 24.83
C TYR A 170 0.76 -5.40 24.39
N LYS A 171 -0.37 -6.09 24.53
CA LYS A 171 -0.61 -7.40 23.95
C LYS A 171 -1.65 -7.26 22.85
N LEU A 172 -1.36 -7.73 21.64
CA LEU A 172 -2.20 -7.58 20.46
C LEU A 172 -2.71 -8.92 19.96
N SER A 173 -3.98 -8.96 19.57
CA SER A 173 -4.58 -10.06 18.82
C SER A 173 -5.43 -9.51 17.70
N LYS A 174 -5.35 -10.10 16.49
CA LYS A 174 -6.13 -9.70 15.33
C LYS A 174 -6.37 -10.88 14.40
N LYS A 175 -7.56 -10.91 13.82
CA LYS A 175 -7.84 -11.68 12.61
C LYS A 175 -8.20 -10.71 11.49
N ALA A 176 -7.60 -10.90 10.32
CA ALA A 176 -7.94 -10.15 9.12
C ALA A 176 -8.38 -11.10 8.03
N SER A 177 -9.47 -10.75 7.33
CA SER A 177 -10.01 -11.56 6.24
C SER A 177 -9.14 -11.50 4.99
N TRP A 178 -8.69 -10.28 4.68
CA TRP A 178 -7.98 -9.97 3.45
C TRP A 178 -6.84 -9.01 3.76
N THR A 179 -5.63 -9.46 3.50
CA THR A 179 -4.42 -8.65 3.67
C THR A 179 -3.56 -8.84 2.43
N THR A 180 -3.51 -7.84 1.57
CA THR A 180 -2.64 -7.84 0.39
C THR A 180 -1.19 -8.02 0.83
N SER A 181 -0.42 -8.83 0.10
CA SER A 181 0.92 -9.26 0.51
C SER A 181 0.96 -10.07 1.83
N GLY A 182 -0.16 -10.68 2.24
CA GLY A 182 -0.26 -11.45 3.49
C GLY A 182 0.71 -12.62 3.52
N GLY A 183 1.63 -12.62 4.50
CA GLY A 183 2.70 -13.62 4.63
C GLY A 183 3.93 -13.37 3.75
N TYR A 184 3.94 -12.29 2.96
CA TYR A 184 5.06 -11.88 2.12
C TYR A 184 5.58 -10.47 2.45
N ALA A 185 4.75 -9.63 3.08
CA ALA A 185 5.17 -8.33 3.57
C ALA A 185 6.15 -8.49 4.74
N ASP A 186 7.11 -7.58 4.84
CA ASP A 186 8.13 -7.55 5.89
C ASP A 186 7.61 -6.86 7.17
N TRP A 187 6.63 -5.97 7.01
CA TRP A 187 5.99 -5.24 8.10
C TRP A 187 4.54 -4.88 7.76
N TYR A 188 3.74 -4.65 8.80
CA TYR A 188 2.30 -4.40 8.71
C TYR A 188 1.92 -3.18 9.53
N ILE A 189 1.09 -2.32 8.96
CA ILE A 189 0.25 -1.40 9.73
C ILE A 189 -1.05 -2.14 10.03
N ALA A 190 -1.20 -2.56 11.27
CA ALA A 190 -2.34 -3.32 11.75
C ALA A 190 -3.23 -2.47 12.65
N GLN A 191 -4.54 -2.67 12.60
CA GLN A 191 -5.49 -1.99 13.49
C GLN A 191 -6.24 -3.00 14.34
N THR A 192 -6.37 -2.66 15.63
CA THR A 192 -7.15 -3.41 16.63
C THR A 192 -8.09 -2.46 17.35
N THR A 193 -9.09 -2.99 18.08
CA THR A 193 -9.76 -2.16 19.07
C THR A 193 -8.73 -1.53 20.01
N SER A 194 -9.02 -0.34 20.53
CA SER A 194 -8.13 0.34 21.47
C SER A 194 -7.99 -0.43 22.78
N PRO A 195 -6.89 -0.28 23.53
CA PRO A 195 -6.84 -0.70 24.92
C PRO A 195 -8.01 -0.09 25.71
N ASP A 196 -8.64 -0.90 26.55
CA ASP A 196 -9.82 -0.50 27.34
C ASP A 196 -11.09 -0.22 26.48
N TYR A 197 -11.19 -0.84 25.30
CA TYR A 197 -12.33 -0.70 24.38
C TYR A 197 -13.67 -0.92 25.06
N GLY A 198 -14.53 0.09 25.02
CA GLY A 198 -15.85 0.11 25.64
C GLY A 198 -17.03 -0.17 24.69
N GLY A 199 -16.78 -0.62 23.48
CA GLY A 199 -17.84 -0.89 22.46
C GLY A 199 -18.19 0.31 21.59
N ASN A 200 -17.40 1.38 21.61
CA ASN A 200 -17.66 2.56 20.81
C ASN A 200 -17.26 2.36 19.36
N TYR A 201 -18.06 2.93 18.46
CA TYR A 201 -17.74 2.97 17.03
C TYR A 201 -16.46 3.80 16.79
N ALA A 202 -15.60 3.33 15.87
CA ALA A 202 -14.36 3.99 15.51
C ALA A 202 -13.31 4.13 16.65
N ASP A 203 -13.46 3.38 17.75
CA ASP A 203 -12.46 3.34 18.81
C ASP A 203 -11.48 2.20 18.56
N PHE A 204 -10.44 2.51 17.79
CA PHE A 204 -9.36 1.58 17.46
C PHE A 204 -8.01 2.30 17.36
N SER A 205 -6.95 1.52 17.49
CA SER A 205 -5.56 2.00 17.50
C SER A 205 -4.76 1.32 16.39
N THR A 206 -3.73 2.01 15.92
CA THR A 206 -2.87 1.58 14.82
C THR A 206 -1.52 1.11 15.37
N TRP A 207 -0.99 0.01 14.85
CA TRP A 207 0.20 -0.66 15.34
C TRP A 207 1.16 -1.00 14.22
N LEU A 208 2.46 -0.86 14.49
CA LEU A 208 3.52 -1.45 13.69
C LEU A 208 3.75 -2.89 14.16
N VAL A 209 3.56 -3.85 13.26
CA VAL A 209 3.77 -5.28 13.49
C VAL A 209 4.76 -5.81 12.46
N MET A 210 5.70 -6.65 12.88
CA MET A 210 6.71 -7.22 12.00
C MET A 210 6.27 -8.59 11.47
N SER A 211 6.85 -9.04 10.37
CA SER A 211 6.43 -10.27 9.67
C SER A 211 6.54 -11.53 10.53
N ASP A 212 7.52 -11.60 11.43
CA ASP A 212 7.71 -12.74 12.35
C ASP A 212 6.68 -12.80 13.48
N GLU A 213 5.89 -11.75 13.66
CA GLU A 213 4.79 -11.64 14.61
C GLU A 213 3.42 -12.00 14.00
N VAL A 214 3.39 -12.32 12.69
CA VAL A 214 2.18 -12.58 11.92
C VAL A 214 2.13 -14.02 11.45
N THR A 215 1.01 -14.69 11.70
CA THR A 215 0.70 -15.99 11.08
C THR A 215 -0.15 -15.75 9.83
N ALA A 216 0.35 -16.21 8.69
CA ALA A 216 -0.36 -16.14 7.42
C ALA A 216 -0.54 -17.53 6.83
N ASN A 217 -1.43 -17.65 5.85
CA ASN A 217 -1.59 -18.86 5.03
C ASN A 217 -1.25 -18.51 3.56
N PRO A 218 0.04 -18.47 3.20
CA PRO A 218 0.46 -18.19 1.84
C PRO A 218 -0.18 -19.17 0.85
N GLY A 219 -0.65 -18.66 -0.30
CA GLY A 219 -1.32 -19.48 -1.31
C GLY A 219 -2.81 -19.72 -1.03
N SER A 220 -3.40 -19.12 0.01
CA SER A 220 -4.85 -19.17 0.25
C SER A 220 -5.63 -18.16 -0.62
N TRP A 221 -4.95 -17.27 -1.31
CA TRP A 221 -5.55 -16.32 -2.24
C TRP A 221 -5.90 -17.00 -3.57
N ASP A 222 -7.19 -17.00 -3.92
CA ASP A 222 -7.72 -17.57 -5.17
C ASP A 222 -8.57 -16.50 -5.89
N GLY A 223 -7.90 -15.48 -6.42
CA GLY A 223 -8.53 -14.38 -7.15
C GLY A 223 -8.69 -14.70 -8.64
N MET A 224 -9.73 -14.11 -9.26
CA MET A 224 -9.89 -14.16 -10.72
C MET A 224 -8.74 -13.44 -11.45
N GLY A 225 -8.25 -12.33 -10.88
CA GLY A 225 -7.10 -11.56 -11.34
C GLY A 225 -6.26 -11.07 -10.16
N LEU A 226 -5.17 -10.35 -10.43
CA LEU A 226 -4.21 -9.89 -9.42
C LEU A 226 -3.71 -11.04 -8.52
N ARG A 227 -3.51 -12.21 -9.10
CA ARG A 227 -3.26 -13.45 -8.37
C ARG A 227 -1.95 -13.39 -7.58
N GLY A 228 -0.96 -12.66 -8.09
CA GLY A 228 0.31 -12.44 -7.40
C GLY A 228 0.22 -11.48 -6.20
N ASN A 229 -0.89 -10.76 -5.98
CA ASN A 229 -0.97 -9.84 -4.84
C ASN A 229 -1.15 -10.53 -3.49
N GLN A 230 -1.50 -11.83 -3.48
CA GLN A 230 -1.58 -12.67 -2.28
C GLN A 230 -2.38 -12.05 -1.14
N SER A 231 -3.63 -11.63 -1.46
CA SER A 231 -4.55 -10.99 -0.49
C SER A 231 -5.21 -12.03 0.43
N GLY A 232 -4.41 -12.81 1.13
CA GLY A 232 -4.86 -13.87 2.04
C GLY A 232 -5.21 -13.38 3.45
N PRO A 233 -5.85 -14.24 4.25
CA PRO A 233 -6.08 -13.98 5.67
C PRO A 233 -4.77 -14.02 6.46
N ILE A 234 -4.73 -13.22 7.53
CA ILE A 234 -3.65 -13.27 8.52
C ILE A 234 -4.21 -13.30 9.94
N GLU A 235 -3.40 -13.81 10.87
CA GLU A 235 -3.66 -13.78 12.30
C GLU A 235 -2.44 -13.21 13.05
N ILE A 236 -2.73 -12.39 14.05
CA ILE A 236 -1.82 -11.93 15.09
C ILE A 236 -2.36 -12.49 16.38
N THR A 237 -1.58 -13.29 17.13
CA THR A 237 -2.09 -14.01 18.29
C THR A 237 -1.24 -13.69 19.50
N ASP A 238 -1.81 -12.92 20.43
CA ASP A 238 -1.26 -12.60 21.74
C ASP A 238 0.21 -12.11 21.72
N ILE A 239 0.60 -11.38 20.66
CA ILE A 239 1.96 -10.84 20.58
C ILE A 239 2.15 -9.71 21.57
N LYS A 240 3.34 -9.65 22.18
CA LYS A 240 3.73 -8.56 23.06
C LYS A 240 4.55 -7.54 22.30
N VAL A 241 4.09 -6.30 22.31
CA VAL A 241 4.75 -5.19 21.63
C VAL A 241 5.11 -4.09 22.61
N ALA A 242 6.23 -3.44 22.38
CA ALA A 242 6.64 -2.27 23.14
C ALA A 242 5.75 -1.06 22.82
N ALA A 243 5.72 -0.07 23.70
CA ALA A 243 4.85 1.10 23.55
C ALA A 243 5.10 1.89 22.26
N GLU A 244 6.35 1.94 21.79
CA GLU A 244 6.76 2.60 20.54
C GLU A 244 6.23 1.94 19.26
N ARG A 245 5.63 0.74 19.36
CA ARG A 245 4.92 0.10 18.25
C ARG A 245 3.52 0.66 18.02
N LEU A 246 3.00 1.45 18.95
CA LEU A 246 1.77 2.22 18.77
C LEU A 246 2.05 3.39 17.81
N VAL A 247 1.32 3.45 16.71
CA VAL A 247 1.44 4.50 15.69
C VAL A 247 0.40 5.58 15.96
N GLY A 248 0.82 6.66 16.61
CA GLY A 248 -0.04 7.74 17.10
C GLY A 248 -0.59 7.48 18.51
N PRO A 249 -1.52 8.32 18.99
CA PRO A 249 -2.19 8.13 20.26
C PRO A 249 -3.11 6.90 20.27
N VAL A 250 -3.42 6.38 21.47
CA VAL A 250 -4.49 5.39 21.64
C VAL A 250 -5.81 5.97 21.11
N GLY A 251 -6.53 5.22 20.29
CA GLY A 251 -7.81 5.65 19.70
C GLY A 251 -7.68 6.53 18.45
N ASP A 252 -6.48 6.75 17.93
CA ASP A 252 -6.22 7.62 16.76
C ASP A 252 -6.45 6.92 15.41
N GLY A 253 -6.88 5.66 15.41
CA GLY A 253 -6.99 4.86 14.19
C GLY A 253 -7.92 5.46 13.14
N ALA A 254 -9.05 6.04 13.57
CA ALA A 254 -9.99 6.70 12.66
C ALA A 254 -9.35 7.91 11.96
N THR A 255 -8.65 8.77 12.71
CA THR A 255 -7.90 9.90 12.15
C THR A 255 -6.80 9.44 11.21
N SER A 256 -6.08 8.37 11.57
CA SER A 256 -5.05 7.76 10.72
C SER A 256 -5.63 7.26 9.39
N ASN A 257 -6.83 6.68 9.41
CA ASN A 257 -7.51 6.28 8.19
C ASN A 257 -7.91 7.49 7.33
N ASP A 258 -8.60 8.47 7.91
CA ASP A 258 -9.10 9.65 7.18
C ASP A 258 -7.97 10.49 6.56
N GLU A 259 -6.88 10.69 7.30
CA GLU A 259 -5.81 11.62 6.91
C GLU A 259 -4.71 10.98 6.07
N ALA A 260 -4.48 9.66 6.20
CA ALA A 260 -3.38 8.98 5.52
C ALA A 260 -3.82 7.73 4.76
N THR A 261 -4.40 6.75 5.43
CA THR A 261 -4.65 5.43 4.82
C THR A 261 -5.61 5.52 3.65
N ASP A 262 -6.80 6.08 3.86
CA ASP A 262 -7.85 6.15 2.84
C ASP A 262 -7.47 7.00 1.63
N PRO A 263 -6.88 8.20 1.78
CA PRO A 263 -6.41 8.96 0.62
C PRO A 263 -5.44 8.18 -0.25
N PHE A 264 -4.39 7.57 0.33
CA PHE A 264 -3.40 6.81 -0.44
C PHE A 264 -3.99 5.52 -1.03
N PHE A 265 -4.84 4.83 -0.27
CA PHE A 265 -5.53 3.63 -0.73
C PHE A 265 -6.48 3.92 -1.89
N LEU A 266 -7.34 4.94 -1.77
CA LEU A 266 -8.36 5.25 -2.79
C LEU A 266 -7.72 5.78 -4.07
N PHE A 267 -6.80 6.75 -3.98
CA PHE A 267 -6.09 7.27 -5.16
C PHE A 267 -5.22 6.20 -5.81
N GLY A 268 -4.48 5.42 -5.00
CA GLY A 268 -3.65 4.35 -5.50
C GLY A 268 -4.46 3.26 -6.20
N THR A 269 -5.58 2.84 -5.61
CA THR A 269 -6.46 1.84 -6.22
C THR A 269 -7.07 2.35 -7.52
N ALA A 270 -7.54 3.59 -7.57
CA ALA A 270 -8.05 4.20 -8.80
C ALA A 270 -6.96 4.25 -9.88
N ALA A 271 -5.74 4.65 -9.54
CA ALA A 271 -4.60 4.67 -10.45
C ALA A 271 -4.23 3.26 -10.96
N CYS A 272 -4.31 2.25 -10.09
CA CYS A 272 -4.09 0.85 -10.49
C CYS A 272 -5.11 0.40 -11.55
N TRP A 273 -6.40 0.66 -11.32
CA TRP A 273 -7.45 0.30 -12.28
C TRP A 273 -7.32 1.06 -13.60
N ASN A 274 -7.00 2.36 -13.55
CA ASN A 274 -6.72 3.15 -14.75
C ASN A 274 -5.53 2.59 -15.52
N GLY A 275 -4.44 2.26 -14.85
CA GLY A 275 -3.26 1.67 -15.48
C GLY A 275 -3.55 0.34 -16.15
N ILE A 276 -4.35 -0.53 -15.52
CA ILE A 276 -4.79 -1.80 -16.11
C ILE A 276 -5.62 -1.53 -17.38
N ALA A 277 -6.60 -0.61 -17.30
CA ALA A 277 -7.45 -0.27 -18.44
C ALA A 277 -6.63 0.29 -19.61
N LEU A 278 -5.71 1.21 -19.34
CA LEU A 278 -4.79 1.77 -20.35
C LEU A 278 -3.88 0.70 -20.94
N GLY A 279 -3.35 -0.21 -20.11
CA GLY A 279 -2.53 -1.32 -20.58
C GLY A 279 -3.29 -2.29 -21.49
N MET A 280 -4.59 -2.49 -21.26
CA MET A 280 -5.46 -3.27 -22.15
C MET A 280 -5.67 -2.56 -23.50
N ILE A 281 -5.86 -1.22 -23.49
CA ILE A 281 -5.98 -0.42 -24.71
C ILE A 281 -4.70 -0.46 -25.52
N ASP A 282 -3.53 -0.39 -24.87
CA ASP A 282 -2.23 -0.45 -25.55
C ASP A 282 -1.98 -1.79 -26.30
N ILE A 283 -2.72 -2.84 -25.95
CA ILE A 283 -2.59 -4.19 -26.54
C ILE A 283 -3.66 -4.44 -27.63
N ALA A 284 -4.81 -3.77 -27.55
CA ALA A 284 -5.94 -3.96 -28.47
C ALA A 284 -5.70 -3.30 -29.85
#